data_d50b50dc8ce9ac59df091b8ded6547a5
#
_entry.id   d50b50dc8ce9ac59df091b8ded6547a5
#
_cell.length_a   1.000
_cell.length_b   1.000
_cell.length_c   1.000
_cell.angle_alpha   90.00
_cell.angle_beta   90.00
_cell.angle_gamma   90.00
#
_symmetry.space_group_name_H-M   'P 1'
#
loop_
_entity.id
_entity.type
_entity.pdbx_description
1 polymer ?
#
loop_
_entity_poly.entity_id
_entity_poly.type
_entity_poly.pdbx_seq_one_letter_code
_entity_poly.pdbx_strand_id
1 'polypeptide(L)'
;PPPPRALVVGRRLDPDCTGLRRFLDRNQITFAWIAPDAPDAEAGWGGPLPPDSDTPAIRLVDGKTVVRPHLRRVAELLGLGTEAAVAEYDTIVVGAGPAGLAAAVYGASEGLRTIVVEREAPGGQAGTSSRIENYLGFPGGVSGDELASRALQQARRLGAEILVTRTITRIDAASRHVHLDGGDVL
;
A
#
# COMPACT_ATOMS: atom_id res chain seq x y z
N PRO A 1 -21.04 -1.82 5.35
CA PRO A 1 -19.66 -1.87 4.91
C PRO A 1 -19.19 -3.31 4.77
N PRO A 2 -18.30 -3.64 3.86
CA PRO A 2 -17.77 -4.98 3.74
C PRO A 2 -17.04 -5.37 5.04
N PRO A 3 -16.99 -6.66 5.40
CA PRO A 3 -16.26 -7.10 6.57
C PRO A 3 -14.77 -6.76 6.45
N PRO A 4 -14.09 -6.48 7.57
CA PRO A 4 -12.67 -6.17 7.54
C PRO A 4 -11.86 -7.39 7.04
N ARG A 5 -10.87 -7.13 6.19
CA ARG A 5 -9.93 -8.15 5.69
C ARG A 5 -8.85 -8.50 6.72
N ALA A 6 -8.66 -7.63 7.71
CA ALA A 6 -7.71 -7.84 8.78
C ALA A 6 -8.16 -7.17 10.08
N LEU A 7 -7.71 -7.70 11.20
CA LEU A 7 -7.75 -7.07 12.52
C LEU A 7 -6.33 -6.61 12.86
N VAL A 8 -6.20 -5.42 13.41
CA VAL A 8 -4.91 -4.88 13.88
C VAL A 8 -5.04 -4.55 15.35
N VAL A 9 -4.17 -5.09 16.18
CA VAL A 9 -4.07 -4.73 17.60
C VAL A 9 -2.76 -4.01 17.88
N GLY A 10 -2.82 -2.94 18.64
CA GLY A 10 -1.65 -2.17 19.04
C GLY A 10 -2.02 -0.79 19.57
N ARG A 11 -1.10 -0.18 20.30
CA ARG A 11 -1.30 1.13 20.92
C ARG A 11 -1.46 2.22 19.88
N ARG A 12 -2.35 3.17 20.14
CA ARG A 12 -2.73 4.22 19.19
C ARG A 12 -1.54 5.07 18.72
N LEU A 13 -0.63 5.40 19.63
CA LEU A 13 0.51 6.28 19.37
C LEU A 13 1.82 5.53 19.11
N ASP A 14 1.77 4.21 19.07
CA ASP A 14 2.92 3.41 18.68
C ASP A 14 3.25 3.65 17.20
N PRO A 15 4.51 3.99 16.85
CA PRO A 15 4.90 4.31 15.47
C PRO A 15 4.68 3.15 14.52
N ASP A 16 4.99 1.91 14.94
CA ASP A 16 4.85 0.72 14.10
C ASP A 16 3.38 0.39 13.87
N CYS A 17 2.54 0.53 14.91
CA CYS A 17 1.09 0.36 14.78
C CYS A 17 0.48 1.43 13.86
N THR A 18 0.92 2.68 13.98
CA THR A 18 0.48 3.78 13.12
C THR A 18 0.92 3.56 11.69
N GLY A 19 2.17 3.12 11.48
CA GLY A 19 2.71 2.76 10.17
C GLY A 19 1.93 1.64 9.50
N LEU A 20 1.62 0.57 10.24
CA LEU A 20 0.85 -0.56 9.75
C LEU A 20 -0.58 -0.13 9.33
N ARG A 21 -1.29 0.62 10.18
CA ARG A 21 -2.64 1.11 9.85
C ARG A 21 -2.63 2.00 8.61
N ARG A 22 -1.69 2.96 8.54
CA ARG A 22 -1.53 3.83 7.38
C ARG A 22 -1.20 3.05 6.10
N PHE A 23 -0.39 2.01 6.21
CA PHE A 23 -0.08 1.12 5.09
C PHE A 23 -1.34 0.42 4.56
N LEU A 24 -2.17 -0.11 5.46
CA LEU A 24 -3.43 -0.77 5.09
C LEU A 24 -4.40 0.21 4.43
N ASP A 25 -4.64 1.37 5.03
CA ASP A 25 -5.51 2.42 4.48
C ASP A 25 -5.10 2.82 3.05
N ARG A 26 -3.81 3.15 2.85
CA ARG A 26 -3.30 3.60 1.55
C ARG A 26 -3.34 2.51 0.47
N ASN A 27 -3.30 1.24 0.87
CA ASN A 27 -3.49 0.12 -0.05
C ASN A 27 -4.96 -0.31 -0.20
N GLN A 28 -5.92 0.44 0.39
CA GLN A 28 -7.36 0.19 0.33
C GLN A 28 -7.75 -1.15 0.96
N ILE A 29 -7.03 -1.57 1.98
CA ILE A 29 -7.34 -2.76 2.75
C ILE A 29 -8.25 -2.39 3.91
N THR A 30 -9.46 -2.91 3.93
CA THR A 30 -10.38 -2.73 5.05
C THR A 30 -9.86 -3.48 6.28
N PHE A 31 -9.78 -2.81 7.41
CA PHE A 31 -9.35 -3.42 8.67
C PHE A 31 -10.12 -2.84 9.85
N ALA A 32 -10.15 -3.57 10.96
CA ALA A 32 -10.56 -3.06 12.26
C ALA A 32 -9.35 -2.89 13.15
N TRP A 33 -9.22 -1.71 13.77
CA TRP A 33 -8.17 -1.47 14.75
C TRP A 33 -8.72 -1.65 16.17
N ILE A 34 -7.96 -2.36 16.99
CA ILE A 34 -8.28 -2.71 18.37
C ILE A 34 -7.24 -2.06 19.28
N ALA A 35 -7.67 -1.16 20.15
CA ALA A 35 -6.81 -0.64 21.19
C ALA A 35 -6.68 -1.69 22.31
N PRO A 36 -5.47 -2.05 22.75
CA PRO A 36 -5.29 -3.11 23.75
C PRO A 36 -5.95 -2.82 25.11
N ASP A 37 -6.17 -1.55 25.41
CA ASP A 37 -6.79 -1.04 26.62
C ASP A 37 -8.33 -0.89 26.53
N ALA A 38 -8.93 -1.24 25.39
CA ALA A 38 -10.37 -1.18 25.23
C ALA A 38 -11.06 -2.32 26.04
N PRO A 39 -12.22 -2.05 26.66
CA PRO A 39 -12.91 -3.05 27.47
C PRO A 39 -13.31 -4.33 26.74
N ASP A 40 -13.52 -4.23 25.44
CA ASP A 40 -13.93 -5.30 24.53
C ASP A 40 -12.78 -5.79 23.61
N ALA A 41 -11.54 -5.44 23.93
CA ALA A 41 -10.39 -5.72 23.08
C ALA A 41 -10.23 -7.21 22.74
N GLU A 42 -10.33 -8.10 23.74
CA GLU A 42 -10.23 -9.54 23.52
C GLU A 42 -11.40 -10.10 22.67
N ALA A 43 -12.59 -9.57 22.89
CA ALA A 43 -13.76 -9.95 22.09
C ALA A 43 -13.60 -9.50 20.63
N GLY A 44 -13.14 -8.26 20.42
CA GLY A 44 -12.86 -7.71 19.09
C GLY A 44 -11.72 -8.43 18.37
N TRP A 45 -10.71 -8.88 19.13
CA TRP A 45 -9.60 -9.67 18.60
C TRP A 45 -9.97 -11.13 18.34
N GLY A 46 -10.98 -11.65 19.04
CA GLY A 46 -11.42 -13.04 18.93
C GLY A 46 -10.58 -14.00 19.77
N GLY A 47 -10.18 -13.59 20.98
CA GLY A 47 -9.43 -14.37 21.94
C GLY A 47 -8.40 -13.55 22.72
N PRO A 48 -7.49 -14.21 23.47
CA PRO A 48 -6.47 -13.49 24.23
C PRO A 48 -5.64 -12.58 23.35
N LEU A 49 -5.35 -11.37 23.84
CA LEU A 49 -4.49 -10.41 23.14
C LEU A 49 -3.03 -10.89 23.15
N PRO A 50 -2.25 -10.59 22.09
CA PRO A 50 -0.81 -10.76 22.14
C PRO A 50 -0.22 -9.86 23.22
N PRO A 51 0.89 -10.26 23.86
CA PRO A 51 1.58 -9.41 24.84
C PRO A 51 2.08 -8.12 24.17
N ASP A 52 2.28 -7.07 24.96
CA ASP A 52 2.74 -5.75 24.47
C ASP A 52 4.03 -5.85 23.63
N SER A 53 4.94 -6.77 23.98
CA SER A 53 6.19 -7.02 23.24
C SER A 53 5.95 -7.47 21.79
N ASP A 54 4.80 -8.06 21.51
CA ASP A 54 4.42 -8.64 20.22
C ASP A 54 3.48 -7.75 19.42
N THR A 55 3.20 -6.55 19.94
CA THR A 55 2.39 -5.54 19.20
C THR A 55 3.30 -4.59 18.39
N PRO A 56 2.78 -4.03 17.26
CA PRO A 56 1.49 -4.33 16.66
C PRO A 56 1.39 -5.76 16.13
N ALA A 57 0.20 -6.33 16.18
CA ALA A 57 -0.07 -7.60 15.53
C ALA A 57 -1.24 -7.46 14.54
N ILE A 58 -1.19 -8.25 13.47
CA ILE A 58 -2.24 -8.34 12.46
C ILE A 58 -2.79 -9.76 12.41
N ARG A 59 -4.12 -9.89 12.37
CA ARG A 59 -4.82 -11.16 12.14
C ARG A 59 -5.63 -11.04 10.86
N LEU A 60 -5.44 -11.97 9.95
CA LEU A 60 -6.16 -12.06 8.69
C LEU A 60 -7.48 -12.84 8.83
N VAL A 61 -8.33 -12.76 7.82
CA VAL A 61 -9.63 -13.47 7.79
C VAL A 61 -9.50 -14.99 7.84
N ASP A 62 -8.38 -15.55 7.41
CA ASP A 62 -8.05 -16.97 7.51
C ASP A 62 -7.59 -17.40 8.92
N GLY A 63 -7.56 -16.47 9.88
CA GLY A 63 -7.11 -16.68 11.25
C GLY A 63 -5.60 -16.55 11.46
N LYS A 64 -4.81 -16.41 10.41
CA LYS A 64 -3.36 -16.26 10.51
C LYS A 64 -3.00 -14.97 11.22
N THR A 65 -2.20 -15.06 12.27
CA THR A 65 -1.73 -13.93 13.06
C THR A 65 -0.23 -13.74 12.84
N VAL A 66 0.19 -12.49 12.65
CA VAL A 66 1.60 -12.10 12.56
C VAL A 66 1.86 -10.98 13.54
N VAL A 67 2.86 -11.17 14.38
CA VAL A 67 3.30 -10.20 15.38
C VAL A 67 4.45 -9.35 14.82
N ARG A 68 4.48 -8.06 15.14
CA ARG A 68 5.50 -7.09 14.67
C ARG A 68 5.85 -7.26 13.18
N PRO A 69 4.85 -7.29 12.27
CA PRO A 69 5.09 -7.65 10.89
C PRO A 69 5.86 -6.56 10.14
N HIS A 70 6.81 -6.97 9.29
CA HIS A 70 7.31 -6.08 8.25
C HIS A 70 6.24 -5.83 7.19
N LEU A 71 6.14 -4.61 6.67
CA LEU A 71 5.10 -4.21 5.71
C LEU A 71 5.10 -5.08 4.45
N ARG A 72 6.27 -5.51 3.95
CA ARG A 72 6.35 -6.46 2.82
C ARG A 72 5.64 -7.77 3.13
N ARG A 73 5.86 -8.31 4.34
CA ARG A 73 5.17 -9.54 4.75
C ARG A 73 3.67 -9.37 4.83
N VAL A 74 3.19 -8.21 5.27
CA VAL A 74 1.76 -7.85 5.27
C VAL A 74 1.24 -7.76 3.84
N ALA A 75 1.98 -7.11 2.94
CA ALA A 75 1.63 -7.00 1.53
C ALA A 75 1.44 -8.38 0.87
N GLU A 76 2.42 -9.27 1.04
CA GLU A 76 2.38 -10.64 0.53
C GLU A 76 1.14 -11.41 1.04
N LEU A 77 0.90 -11.36 2.35
CA LEU A 77 -0.22 -12.05 2.99
C LEU A 77 -1.59 -11.53 2.56
N LEU A 78 -1.67 -10.27 2.19
CA LEU A 78 -2.89 -9.64 1.70
C LEU A 78 -3.04 -9.73 0.17
N GLY A 79 -2.09 -10.36 -0.51
CA GLY A 79 -2.10 -10.51 -1.97
C GLY A 79 -1.86 -9.21 -2.73
N LEU A 80 -1.15 -8.26 -2.12
CA LEU A 80 -0.67 -7.08 -2.82
C LEU A 80 0.56 -7.46 -3.68
N GLY A 81 0.74 -6.76 -4.81
CA GLY A 81 1.89 -6.99 -5.68
C GLY A 81 3.19 -6.64 -4.96
N THR A 82 4.06 -7.61 -4.76
CA THR A 82 5.41 -7.46 -4.21
C THR A 82 6.47 -7.99 -5.15
N GLU A 83 6.06 -8.73 -6.15
CA GLU A 83 6.90 -9.31 -7.21
C GLU A 83 6.31 -8.97 -8.57
N ALA A 84 7.15 -8.72 -9.55
CA ALA A 84 6.73 -8.41 -10.90
C ALA A 84 6.17 -9.65 -11.61
N ALA A 85 5.05 -9.50 -12.29
CA ALA A 85 4.40 -10.61 -12.99
C ALA A 85 5.19 -11.09 -14.21
N VAL A 86 5.97 -10.19 -14.83
CA VAL A 86 6.83 -10.48 -16.00
C VAL A 86 8.18 -9.80 -15.84
N ALA A 87 9.15 -10.22 -16.63
CA ALA A 87 10.52 -9.67 -16.60
C ALA A 87 10.67 -8.37 -17.42
N GLU A 88 9.75 -8.07 -18.32
CA GLU A 88 9.88 -6.94 -19.24
C GLU A 88 8.60 -6.10 -19.27
N TYR A 89 8.78 -4.79 -19.20
CA TYR A 89 7.73 -3.78 -19.28
C TYR A 89 8.10 -2.72 -20.33
N ASP A 90 7.07 -2.15 -20.96
CA ASP A 90 7.24 -1.03 -21.89
C ASP A 90 7.49 0.27 -21.10
N THR A 91 6.96 0.34 -19.88
CA THR A 91 7.10 1.51 -18.99
C THR A 91 7.25 1.09 -17.53
N ILE A 92 8.32 1.57 -16.90
CA ILE A 92 8.54 1.42 -15.45
C ILE A 92 8.43 2.80 -14.80
N VAL A 93 7.46 2.98 -13.91
CA VAL A 93 7.21 4.23 -13.19
C VAL A 93 7.78 4.12 -11.78
N VAL A 94 8.58 5.10 -11.38
CA VAL A 94 9.22 5.15 -10.06
C VAL A 94 8.39 5.99 -9.11
N GLY A 95 7.75 5.33 -8.13
CA GLY A 95 6.91 5.94 -7.12
C GLY A 95 5.44 6.07 -7.53
N ALA A 96 4.55 5.73 -6.60
CA ALA A 96 3.09 5.77 -6.74
C ALA A 96 2.47 7.05 -6.13
N GLY A 97 3.16 8.19 -6.22
CA GLY A 97 2.57 9.50 -5.94
C GLY A 97 1.60 9.92 -7.06
N PRO A 98 0.94 11.09 -6.97
CA PRO A 98 -0.02 11.55 -7.98
C PRO A 98 0.52 11.57 -9.40
N ALA A 99 1.77 12.03 -9.59
CA ALA A 99 2.42 12.05 -10.89
C ALA A 99 2.69 10.65 -11.44
N GLY A 100 3.19 9.73 -10.59
CA GLY A 100 3.45 8.34 -11.00
C GLY A 100 2.15 7.59 -11.31
N LEU A 101 1.12 7.77 -10.51
CA LEU A 101 -0.20 7.18 -10.78
C LEU A 101 -0.82 7.74 -12.07
N ALA A 102 -0.67 9.05 -12.34
CA ALA A 102 -1.09 9.63 -13.61
C ALA A 102 -0.32 9.03 -14.80
N ALA A 103 1.00 8.92 -14.70
CA ALA A 103 1.82 8.26 -15.73
C ALA A 103 1.38 6.80 -15.96
N ALA A 104 1.08 6.07 -14.89
CA ALA A 104 0.60 4.70 -14.97
C ALA A 104 -0.78 4.60 -15.65
N VAL A 105 -1.70 5.51 -15.33
CA VAL A 105 -3.01 5.59 -15.99
C VAL A 105 -2.84 5.79 -17.49
N TYR A 106 -2.03 6.75 -17.91
CA TYR A 106 -1.81 7.02 -19.33
C TYR A 106 -1.08 5.88 -20.02
N GLY A 107 0.03 5.37 -19.45
CA GLY A 107 0.76 4.25 -20.04
C GLY A 107 -0.13 3.03 -20.26
N ALA A 108 -0.88 2.62 -19.24
CA ALA A 108 -1.78 1.48 -19.35
C ALA A 108 -2.96 1.73 -20.30
N SER A 109 -3.49 2.96 -20.38
CA SER A 109 -4.57 3.30 -21.29
C SER A 109 -4.17 3.23 -22.77
N GLU A 110 -2.89 3.47 -23.06
CA GLU A 110 -2.31 3.33 -24.40
C GLU A 110 -1.89 1.87 -24.73
N GLY A 111 -2.19 0.93 -23.85
CA GLY A 111 -1.87 -0.48 -24.04
C GLY A 111 -0.45 -0.89 -23.74
N LEU A 112 0.34 0.00 -23.10
CA LEU A 112 1.70 -0.33 -22.66
C LEU A 112 1.66 -1.23 -21.43
N ARG A 113 2.53 -2.25 -21.39
CA ARG A 113 2.79 -3.00 -20.16
C ARG A 113 3.46 -2.08 -19.16
N THR A 114 2.68 -1.55 -18.24
CA THR A 114 3.11 -0.52 -17.30
C THR A 114 3.18 -1.07 -15.88
N ILE A 115 4.34 -0.90 -15.24
CA ILE A 115 4.53 -1.23 -13.83
C ILE A 115 4.93 0.02 -13.03
N VAL A 116 4.37 0.14 -11.84
CA VAL A 116 4.77 1.16 -10.85
C VAL A 116 5.50 0.48 -9.72
N VAL A 117 6.67 0.97 -9.36
CA VAL A 117 7.44 0.48 -8.21
C VAL A 117 7.36 1.51 -7.08
N GLU A 118 6.73 1.12 -5.97
CA GLU A 118 6.50 1.99 -4.81
C GLU A 118 7.19 1.41 -3.56
N ARG A 119 7.94 2.27 -2.87
CA ARG A 119 8.73 1.88 -1.70
C ARG A 119 7.88 1.51 -0.49
N GLU A 120 6.76 2.18 -0.28
CA GLU A 120 5.87 1.96 0.86
C GLU A 120 4.46 1.61 0.41
N ALA A 121 3.69 2.64 0.11
CA ALA A 121 2.28 2.55 -0.27
C ALA A 121 1.89 3.71 -1.19
N PRO A 122 0.91 3.51 -2.09
CA PRO A 122 0.47 4.54 -3.03
C PRO A 122 0.03 5.85 -2.37
N GLY A 123 0.07 6.95 -3.14
CA GLY A 123 -0.37 8.28 -2.72
C GLY A 123 0.76 9.28 -2.46
N GLY A 124 2.00 8.81 -2.20
CA GLY A 124 3.14 9.69 -1.94
C GLY A 124 2.87 10.68 -0.79
N GLN A 125 3.50 11.83 -0.81
CA GLN A 125 3.28 12.90 0.19
C GLN A 125 1.89 13.54 0.04
N ALA A 126 1.37 13.65 -1.18
CA ALA A 126 0.05 14.23 -1.43
C ALA A 126 -1.07 13.47 -0.71
N GLY A 127 -0.94 12.13 -0.57
CA GLY A 127 -1.89 11.29 0.16
C GLY A 127 -2.07 11.65 1.64
N THR A 128 -1.22 12.51 2.21
CA THR A 128 -1.37 12.99 3.60
C THR A 128 -2.00 14.37 3.70
N SER A 129 -2.26 15.04 2.58
CA SER A 129 -2.85 16.37 2.55
C SER A 129 -4.34 16.30 2.84
N SER A 130 -4.81 17.11 3.79
CA SER A 130 -6.23 17.18 4.13
C SER A 130 -7.06 17.75 2.97
N ARG A 131 -6.48 18.64 2.16
CA ARG A 131 -7.14 19.27 1.02
C ARG A 131 -6.14 19.69 -0.05
N ILE A 132 -6.44 19.35 -1.30
CA ILE A 132 -5.71 19.74 -2.51
C ILE A 132 -6.69 20.50 -3.39
N GLU A 133 -6.42 21.77 -3.67
CA GLU A 133 -7.33 22.66 -4.40
C GLU A 133 -6.87 22.95 -5.85
N ASN A 134 -5.65 22.60 -6.16
CA ASN A 134 -5.02 22.87 -7.46
C ASN A 134 -4.86 21.62 -8.34
N TYR A 135 -5.59 20.55 -8.07
CA TYR A 135 -5.58 19.37 -8.93
C TYR A 135 -6.70 19.47 -9.97
N LEU A 136 -6.32 19.34 -11.24
CA LEU A 136 -7.25 19.45 -12.37
C LEU A 136 -8.38 18.43 -12.26
N GLY A 137 -9.65 18.88 -12.48
CA GLY A 137 -10.84 18.05 -12.40
C GLY A 137 -11.54 18.09 -11.04
N PHE A 138 -10.98 18.76 -10.05
CA PHE A 138 -11.55 18.87 -8.69
C PHE A 138 -11.77 20.35 -8.29
N PRO A 139 -12.74 21.05 -8.88
CA PRO A 139 -12.93 22.50 -8.63
C PRO A 139 -13.30 22.83 -7.17
N GLY A 140 -13.86 21.90 -6.44
CA GLY A 140 -14.14 22.01 -5.00
C GLY A 140 -13.01 21.55 -4.09
N GLY A 141 -11.86 21.15 -4.67
CA GLY A 141 -10.80 20.48 -3.94
C GLY A 141 -11.09 19.00 -3.66
N VAL A 142 -10.09 18.28 -3.25
CA VAL A 142 -10.13 16.85 -2.91
C VAL A 142 -9.13 16.56 -1.80
N SER A 143 -9.39 15.59 -0.93
CA SER A 143 -8.37 15.12 0.02
C SER A 143 -7.27 14.35 -0.72
N GLY A 144 -6.06 14.39 -0.19
CA GLY A 144 -4.95 13.64 -0.77
C GLY A 144 -5.19 12.13 -0.80
N ASP A 145 -5.82 11.61 0.25
CA ASP A 145 -6.19 10.20 0.33
C ASP A 145 -7.22 9.81 -0.73
N GLU A 146 -8.26 10.59 -0.90
CA GLU A 146 -9.29 10.34 -1.93
C GLU A 146 -8.68 10.42 -3.34
N LEU A 147 -7.84 11.42 -3.61
CA LEU A 147 -7.15 11.56 -4.88
C LEU A 147 -6.29 10.34 -5.19
N ALA A 148 -5.46 9.93 -4.22
CA ALA A 148 -4.59 8.76 -4.36
C ALA A 148 -5.37 7.46 -4.56
N SER A 149 -6.44 7.29 -3.79
CA SER A 149 -7.32 6.13 -3.86
C SER A 149 -7.98 6.00 -5.25
N ARG A 150 -8.55 7.08 -5.77
CA ARG A 150 -9.17 7.12 -7.11
C ARG A 150 -8.14 6.85 -8.21
N ALA A 151 -6.95 7.48 -8.14
CA ALA A 151 -5.90 7.29 -9.12
C ALA A 151 -5.37 5.85 -9.13
N LEU A 152 -5.17 5.24 -7.95
CA LEU A 152 -4.75 3.84 -7.81
C LEU A 152 -5.78 2.87 -8.42
N GLN A 153 -7.05 3.06 -8.11
CA GLN A 153 -8.14 2.25 -8.68
C GLN A 153 -8.18 2.38 -10.20
N GLN A 154 -8.02 3.60 -10.73
CA GLN A 154 -8.02 3.85 -12.17
C GLN A 154 -6.83 3.18 -12.85
N ALA A 155 -5.62 3.30 -12.32
CA ALA A 155 -4.42 2.67 -12.85
C ALA A 155 -4.57 1.14 -12.91
N ARG A 156 -5.01 0.51 -11.80
CA ARG A 156 -5.25 -0.93 -11.74
C ARG A 156 -6.33 -1.39 -12.72
N ARG A 157 -7.43 -0.65 -12.83
CA ARG A 157 -8.52 -0.98 -13.76
C ARG A 157 -8.08 -0.95 -15.23
N LEU A 158 -7.11 -0.10 -15.56
CA LEU A 158 -6.55 0.00 -16.91
C LEU A 158 -5.42 -1.01 -17.17
N GLY A 159 -5.02 -1.78 -16.15
CA GLY A 159 -4.03 -2.84 -16.28
C GLY A 159 -2.61 -2.49 -15.84
N ALA A 160 -2.41 -1.33 -15.22
CA ALA A 160 -1.10 -1.02 -14.61
C ALA A 160 -0.85 -1.95 -13.42
N GLU A 161 0.34 -2.56 -13.40
CA GLU A 161 0.83 -3.33 -12.26
C GLU A 161 1.42 -2.40 -11.21
N ILE A 162 1.09 -2.64 -9.94
CA ILE A 162 1.55 -1.80 -8.83
C ILE A 162 2.30 -2.68 -7.84
N LEU A 163 3.61 -2.53 -7.78
CA LEU A 163 4.45 -3.12 -6.73
C LEU A 163 4.52 -2.19 -5.54
N VAL A 164 4.28 -2.73 -4.36
CA VAL A 164 4.44 -2.01 -3.09
C VAL A 164 5.54 -2.64 -2.25
N THR A 165 6.09 -1.88 -1.33
CA THR A 165 7.20 -2.29 -0.45
C THR A 165 8.46 -2.72 -1.23
N ARG A 166 8.67 -2.17 -2.44
CA ARG A 166 9.83 -2.45 -3.27
C ARG A 166 10.62 -1.17 -3.53
N THR A 167 11.93 -1.27 -3.38
CA THR A 167 12.84 -0.14 -3.56
C THR A 167 13.69 -0.35 -4.80
N ILE A 168 13.73 0.66 -5.68
CA ILE A 168 14.69 0.69 -6.79
C ILE A 168 16.05 1.06 -6.22
N THR A 169 17.03 0.20 -6.43
CA THR A 169 18.40 0.37 -5.94
C THR A 169 19.33 0.95 -7.00
N ARG A 170 19.05 0.69 -8.28
CA ARG A 170 19.85 1.19 -9.41
C ARG A 170 19.01 1.23 -10.68
N ILE A 171 19.26 2.22 -11.52
CA ILE A 171 18.76 2.30 -12.90
C ILE A 171 19.98 2.31 -13.82
N ASP A 172 20.04 1.39 -14.75
CA ASP A 172 21.06 1.32 -15.81
C ASP A 172 20.41 1.71 -17.14
N ALA A 173 20.63 2.97 -17.53
CA ALA A 173 20.02 3.51 -18.74
C ALA A 173 20.59 2.88 -20.03
N ALA A 174 21.84 2.41 -20.00
CA ALA A 174 22.49 1.80 -21.17
C ALA A 174 21.90 0.43 -21.50
N SER A 175 21.70 -0.41 -20.48
CA SER A 175 21.08 -1.72 -20.62
C SER A 175 19.54 -1.67 -20.51
N ARG A 176 18.98 -0.54 -20.10
CA ARG A 176 17.55 -0.35 -19.77
C ARG A 176 17.07 -1.27 -18.65
N HIS A 177 17.93 -1.53 -17.67
CA HIS A 177 17.61 -2.35 -16.52
C HIS A 177 17.30 -1.48 -15.28
N VAL A 178 16.29 -1.90 -14.54
CA VAL A 178 15.91 -1.34 -13.23
C VAL A 178 16.09 -2.43 -12.18
N HIS A 179 17.01 -2.20 -11.25
CA HIS A 179 17.33 -3.13 -10.18
C HIS A 179 16.51 -2.83 -8.94
N LEU A 180 15.89 -3.86 -8.39
CA LEU A 180 15.10 -3.77 -7.16
C LEU A 180 15.90 -4.35 -5.97
N ASP A 181 15.45 -3.99 -4.77
CA ASP A 181 15.89 -4.64 -3.55
C ASP A 181 15.53 -6.14 -3.62
N GLY A 182 16.40 -7.00 -3.05
CA GLY A 182 16.27 -8.46 -3.18
C GLY A 182 16.94 -9.05 -4.41
N GLY A 183 17.44 -8.21 -5.34
CA GLY A 183 18.23 -8.65 -6.49
C GLY A 183 17.45 -8.83 -7.78
N ASP A 184 16.14 -8.57 -7.79
CA ASP A 184 15.33 -8.62 -9.02
C ASP A 184 15.71 -7.50 -9.99
N VAL A 185 15.57 -7.78 -11.27
CA VAL A 185 15.85 -6.86 -12.39
C VAL A 185 14.68 -6.86 -13.35
N LEU A 186 14.20 -5.66 -13.69
CA LEU A 186 13.16 -5.39 -14.67
C LEU A 186 13.78 -4.78 -15.92
#